data_c27dd52dd03ea22d6ef92bafba09a3d3
#
_entry.id   c27dd52dd03ea22d6ef92bafba09a3d3
#
_cell.length_a   1.000
_cell.length_b   1.000
_cell.length_c   1.000
_cell.angle_alpha   90.00
_cell.angle_beta   90.00
_cell.angle_gamma   90.00
#
_symmetry.space_group_name_H-M   'P 1'
#
loop_
_entity.id
_entity.type
_entity.pdbx_description
1 polymer ?
#
loop_
_entity_poly.entity_id
_entity_poly.type
_entity_poly.pdbx_seq_one_letter_code
_entity_poly.pdbx_strand_id
1 'polypeptide(L)'
;FVCSSVFAYVLPEDDSGAPYFYIFGPDGEATYGANKESNSLVFYIDFPEEETQEFWISLYDPDTGGRHDFRSHPDNPWDTITKISLYGAQLLQEEEFGKGDYDRAWFTFGPYLSSRGERVGNVYRFKLVVMSLQGDDANLFKIRIEPDSAEVFSYEFTVRLIAKEGDKMYFYPEIPGGTKEVLVGNYDLDPDGGTGILYDYLTGIHYKIKGSDTGQWAQTKVSLISSDIPRRLAYIITKGTQRNAHAGFRVSDEQGNSVPIYFKRTGPKRLAITEKPREERKTTLCNTFTFDATESYDPGNRKLTYLWDFGDGETSSEPVVTYTYKKAGSYKVTLTVKNDSGLECDTGVATETVKVNTSPEAVFTTPDVVCRGEEIVFDASGTTDNTPETLTYYWDFGDGTNGMGKIVTKSYERGGTYKVTLTVDDNEGTACSKGFFSKTVRVNTGPIAEAGSDINLCISPSEEYKVTFDGSKS
;
A
#
# COMPACT_ATOMS: atom_id res chain seq x y z
N PHE A 1 8.15 -21.51 24.76
CA PHE A 1 7.55 -20.25 24.28
C PHE A 1 8.40 -19.79 23.10
N VAL A 2 7.99 -20.13 21.90
CA VAL A 2 8.55 -19.55 20.67
C VAL A 2 7.81 -18.24 20.49
N CYS A 3 8.50 -17.14 20.74
CA CYS A 3 8.01 -15.80 20.38
C CYS A 3 8.03 -15.72 18.86
N SER A 4 6.92 -16.07 18.19
CA SER A 4 6.68 -15.65 16.83
C SER A 4 6.57 -14.13 16.89
N SER A 5 7.49 -13.41 16.25
CA SER A 5 7.40 -11.99 16.06
C SER A 5 6.12 -11.71 15.24
N VAL A 6 5.05 -11.37 15.94
CA VAL A 6 3.84 -10.85 15.31
C VAL A 6 4.22 -9.49 14.76
N PHE A 7 4.30 -9.37 13.45
CA PHE A 7 4.53 -8.07 12.83
C PHE A 7 3.25 -7.25 13.00
N ALA A 8 3.38 -6.15 13.73
CA ALA A 8 2.37 -5.12 13.84
C ALA A 8 2.72 -3.98 12.88
N TYR A 9 1.73 -3.36 12.29
CA TYR A 9 1.98 -2.11 11.57
C TYR A 9 1.21 -0.95 12.20
N VAL A 10 1.81 0.23 12.12
CA VAL A 10 1.28 1.47 12.71
C VAL A 10 0.81 2.39 11.60
N LEU A 11 -0.36 2.98 11.76
CA LEU A 11 -0.99 3.91 10.84
C LEU A 11 -1.08 5.32 11.45
N PRO A 12 -1.00 6.36 10.62
CA PRO A 12 -0.62 6.33 9.21
C PRO A 12 0.87 6.00 9.02
N GLU A 13 1.21 5.36 7.89
CA GLU A 13 2.60 5.08 7.51
C GLU A 13 3.20 6.26 6.74
N ASP A 14 4.46 6.58 7.02
CA ASP A 14 5.30 7.47 6.23
C ASP A 14 6.79 7.13 6.38
N ASP A 15 7.64 7.77 5.61
CA ASP A 15 9.09 7.57 5.64
C ASP A 15 9.72 8.03 6.97
N SER A 16 9.06 8.90 7.74
CA SER A 16 9.55 9.46 9.01
C SER A 16 8.96 8.80 10.24
N GLY A 17 7.85 8.05 10.11
CA GLY A 17 7.07 7.51 11.22
C GLY A 17 6.41 8.57 12.12
N ALA A 18 6.31 9.81 11.63
CA ALA A 18 5.88 10.97 12.41
C ALA A 18 4.41 11.39 12.28
N PRO A 19 3.60 10.98 11.25
CA PRO A 19 2.25 11.47 11.12
C PRO A 19 1.30 10.88 12.15
N TYR A 20 0.24 11.63 12.43
CA TYR A 20 -0.87 11.23 13.29
C TYR A 20 -2.19 11.45 12.58
N PHE A 21 -3.19 10.61 12.84
CA PHE A 21 -4.58 11.00 12.65
C PHE A 21 -4.95 12.05 13.67
N TYR A 22 -5.88 12.93 13.35
CA TYR A 22 -6.38 13.88 14.33
C TYR A 22 -7.90 14.04 14.25
N ILE A 23 -8.51 14.38 15.35
CA ILE A 23 -9.91 14.75 15.47
C ILE A 23 -10.05 15.98 16.38
N PHE A 24 -10.85 16.95 15.96
CA PHE A 24 -11.16 18.11 16.78
C PHE A 24 -12.40 17.90 17.62
N GLY A 25 -12.42 18.58 18.78
CA GLY A 25 -13.61 18.72 19.58
C GLY A 25 -14.73 19.45 18.83
N PRO A 26 -16.01 19.12 19.13
CA PRO A 26 -17.16 19.68 18.42
C PRO A 26 -17.32 21.20 18.64
N ASP A 27 -16.77 21.73 19.73
CA ASP A 27 -16.83 23.13 20.10
C ASP A 27 -15.72 23.98 19.46
N GLY A 28 -14.77 23.33 18.76
CA GLY A 28 -13.65 23.98 18.07
C GLY A 28 -14.08 24.88 16.92
N GLU A 29 -13.24 25.87 16.59
CA GLU A 29 -13.49 26.77 15.47
C GLU A 29 -13.55 26.02 14.13
N ALA A 30 -14.41 26.52 13.22
CA ALA A 30 -14.68 25.90 11.92
C ALA A 30 -13.43 25.72 11.03
N THR A 31 -12.35 26.43 11.34
CA THR A 31 -11.12 26.45 10.55
C THR A 31 -10.21 25.24 10.73
N TYR A 32 -10.50 24.35 11.69
CA TYR A 32 -9.54 23.31 12.10
C TYR A 32 -9.97 21.87 11.84
N GLY A 33 -11.12 21.58 11.21
CA GLY A 33 -11.54 20.20 11.07
C GLY A 33 -12.27 19.83 9.79
N ALA A 34 -11.70 18.94 8.98
CA ALA A 34 -12.39 18.36 7.81
C ALA A 34 -13.65 17.57 8.22
N ASN A 35 -13.66 17.02 9.42
CA ASN A 35 -14.72 16.17 9.96
C ASN A 35 -15.73 16.90 10.86
N LYS A 36 -15.78 18.22 10.82
CA LYS A 36 -16.63 19.02 11.70
C LYS A 36 -18.13 18.66 11.63
N GLU A 37 -18.61 18.22 10.47
CA GLU A 37 -20.02 17.84 10.32
C GLU A 37 -20.36 16.53 11.05
N SER A 38 -19.41 15.61 11.17
CA SER A 38 -19.62 14.29 11.78
C SER A 38 -18.98 14.11 13.15
N ASN A 39 -18.03 14.98 13.52
CA ASN A 39 -17.20 14.86 14.72
C ASN A 39 -16.62 13.45 14.92
N SER A 40 -16.39 12.72 13.83
CA SER A 40 -15.93 11.35 13.87
C SER A 40 -15.04 10.99 12.69
N LEU A 41 -14.09 10.10 12.97
CA LEU A 41 -13.33 9.37 11.97
C LEU A 41 -13.75 7.90 12.00
N VAL A 42 -13.91 7.31 10.84
CA VAL A 42 -14.34 5.92 10.71
C VAL A 42 -13.31 5.14 9.92
N PHE A 43 -12.75 4.11 10.54
CA PHE A 43 -11.84 3.17 9.91
C PHE A 43 -12.52 1.81 9.77
N TYR A 44 -12.35 1.19 8.64
CA TYR A 44 -12.78 -0.16 8.37
C TYR A 44 -11.56 -1.08 8.36
N ILE A 45 -11.70 -2.26 8.96
CA ILE A 45 -10.63 -3.23 9.14
C ILE A 45 -11.16 -4.56 8.62
N ASP A 46 -10.59 -5.04 7.53
CA ASP A 46 -11.00 -6.26 6.85
C ASP A 46 -9.98 -7.38 7.10
N PHE A 47 -10.47 -8.51 7.59
CA PHE A 47 -9.71 -9.75 7.71
C PHE A 47 -10.20 -10.77 6.69
N PRO A 48 -9.31 -11.51 5.99
CA PRO A 48 -9.72 -12.59 5.10
C PRO A 48 -10.55 -13.65 5.84
N GLU A 49 -11.67 -14.11 5.23
CA GLU A 49 -12.54 -15.13 5.83
C GLU A 49 -11.82 -16.46 6.06
N GLU A 50 -10.84 -16.77 5.24
CA GLU A 50 -10.07 -18.03 5.29
C GLU A 50 -9.17 -18.16 6.51
N GLU A 51 -8.83 -17.04 7.14
CA GLU A 51 -7.89 -16.94 8.26
C GLU A 51 -8.62 -16.46 9.52
N THR A 52 -9.32 -17.37 10.23
CA THR A 52 -9.82 -17.03 11.57
C THR A 52 -8.65 -16.95 12.54
N GLN A 53 -8.38 -15.75 13.05
CA GLN A 53 -7.27 -15.47 13.96
C GLN A 53 -7.68 -14.50 15.07
N GLU A 54 -6.93 -14.54 16.16
CA GLU A 54 -7.01 -13.50 17.18
C GLU A 54 -6.32 -12.22 16.69
N PHE A 55 -6.88 -11.07 17.02
CA PHE A 55 -6.32 -9.78 16.69
C PHE A 55 -6.50 -8.76 17.82
N TRP A 56 -5.66 -7.75 17.78
CA TRP A 56 -5.67 -6.59 18.67
C TRP A 56 -5.65 -5.31 17.87
N ILE A 57 -6.37 -4.31 18.37
CA ILE A 57 -6.30 -2.94 17.85
C ILE A 57 -5.82 -2.06 18.98
N SER A 58 -4.73 -1.34 18.77
CA SER A 58 -4.18 -0.41 19.74
C SER A 58 -4.21 1.00 19.20
N LEU A 59 -4.53 1.95 20.08
CA LEU A 59 -4.45 3.38 19.79
C LEU A 59 -3.33 3.98 20.64
N TYR A 60 -2.47 4.76 20.01
CA TYR A 60 -1.44 5.52 20.69
C TYR A 60 -1.95 6.91 20.98
N ASP A 61 -1.79 7.36 22.24
CA ASP A 61 -2.15 8.70 22.68
C ASP A 61 -3.65 9.03 22.41
N PRO A 62 -4.61 8.16 22.84
CA PRO A 62 -6.01 8.33 22.49
C PRO A 62 -6.73 9.44 23.27
N ASP A 63 -6.08 10.03 24.27
CA ASP A 63 -6.58 11.13 25.09
C ASP A 63 -6.08 12.50 24.61
N THR A 64 -6.58 13.56 25.19
CA THR A 64 -6.12 14.93 24.92
C THR A 64 -5.26 15.48 26.05
N GLY A 65 -4.28 16.33 25.71
CA GLY A 65 -3.44 17.06 26.66
C GLY A 65 -1.97 16.66 26.63
N GLY A 66 -1.58 15.79 25.73
CA GLY A 66 -0.20 15.35 25.52
C GLY A 66 0.64 16.34 24.73
N ARG A 67 1.89 15.94 24.47
CA ARG A 67 2.86 16.73 23.70
C ARG A 67 2.46 16.87 22.24
N HIS A 68 1.73 15.91 21.71
CA HIS A 68 1.39 15.82 20.30
C HIS A 68 0.07 16.51 19.97
N ASP A 69 -0.79 16.72 20.99
CA ASP A 69 -2.07 17.37 20.82
C ASP A 69 -1.95 18.87 20.58
N PHE A 70 -2.99 19.42 20.00
CA PHE A 70 -3.05 20.83 19.69
C PHE A 70 -4.18 21.49 20.49
N ARG A 71 -3.82 22.52 21.25
CA ARG A 71 -4.76 23.34 22.00
C ARG A 71 -5.27 24.48 21.12
N SER A 72 -6.58 24.62 20.96
CA SER A 72 -7.20 25.70 20.18
C SER A 72 -6.91 27.08 20.77
N HIS A 73 -6.95 27.18 22.11
CA HIS A 73 -6.65 28.41 22.86
C HIS A 73 -5.61 28.13 23.93
N PRO A 74 -4.49 28.87 23.97
CA PRO A 74 -3.43 28.65 24.99
C PRO A 74 -3.86 28.72 26.44
N ASP A 75 -4.90 29.52 26.72
CA ASP A 75 -5.38 29.78 28.06
C ASP A 75 -6.52 28.85 28.50
N ASN A 76 -7.09 28.07 27.59
CA ASN A 76 -8.16 27.13 27.94
C ASN A 76 -7.57 25.81 28.49
N PRO A 77 -8.26 25.15 29.45
CA PRO A 77 -7.88 23.80 29.84
C PRO A 77 -8.09 22.86 28.68
N TRP A 78 -7.36 21.74 28.67
CA TRP A 78 -7.67 20.59 27.79
C TRP A 78 -9.03 20.02 28.21
N ASP A 79 -10.00 20.00 27.31
CA ASP A 79 -11.38 19.63 27.65
C ASP A 79 -12.04 18.71 26.63
N THR A 80 -11.33 18.35 25.55
CA THR A 80 -11.85 17.41 24.54
C THR A 80 -11.90 16.00 25.11
N ILE A 81 -13.06 15.36 24.98
CA ILE A 81 -13.26 13.95 25.30
C ILE A 81 -13.40 13.19 23.99
N THR A 82 -12.57 12.18 23.81
CA THR A 82 -12.59 11.30 22.67
C THR A 82 -13.20 9.96 23.04
N LYS A 83 -14.19 9.52 22.28
CA LYS A 83 -14.84 8.22 22.41
C LYS A 83 -14.42 7.31 21.27
N ILE A 84 -14.01 6.11 21.60
CA ILE A 84 -13.56 5.11 20.64
C ILE A 84 -14.42 3.88 20.76
N SER A 85 -15.08 3.49 19.66
CA SER A 85 -16.00 2.35 19.63
C SER A 85 -15.55 1.37 18.54
N LEU A 86 -15.39 0.11 18.91
CA LEU A 86 -15.09 -0.99 17.99
C LEU A 86 -16.35 -1.85 17.77
N TYR A 87 -16.75 -1.98 16.52
CA TYR A 87 -17.84 -2.81 16.07
C TYR A 87 -17.30 -3.96 15.23
N GLY A 88 -17.82 -5.18 15.48
CA GLY A 88 -17.86 -6.28 14.52
C GLY A 88 -19.27 -6.34 13.93
N ALA A 89 -19.90 -7.53 13.93
CA ALA A 89 -21.34 -7.66 13.66
C ALA A 89 -22.20 -6.90 14.68
N GLN A 90 -21.65 -6.61 15.85
CA GLN A 90 -22.24 -5.83 16.95
C GLN A 90 -21.16 -4.98 17.60
N LEU A 91 -21.54 -4.04 18.48
CA LEU A 91 -20.59 -3.31 19.33
C LEU A 91 -19.81 -4.33 20.18
N LEU A 92 -18.48 -4.27 20.12
CA LEU A 92 -17.60 -5.16 20.87
C LEU A 92 -17.05 -4.49 22.12
N GLN A 93 -16.59 -3.24 21.96
CA GLN A 93 -16.04 -2.45 23.07
C GLN A 93 -16.16 -0.97 22.74
N GLU A 94 -16.29 -0.16 23.79
CA GLU A 94 -16.37 1.29 23.73
C GLU A 94 -15.65 1.88 24.95
N GLU A 95 -14.81 2.90 24.72
CA GLU A 95 -14.06 3.60 25.77
C GLU A 95 -14.07 5.09 25.53
N GLU A 96 -14.05 5.86 26.60
CA GLU A 96 -13.95 7.33 26.59
C GLU A 96 -12.65 7.75 27.22
N PHE A 97 -11.94 8.67 26.59
CA PHE A 97 -10.65 9.18 26.99
C PHE A 97 -10.75 10.68 27.23
N GLY A 98 -10.40 11.08 28.42
CA GLY A 98 -10.25 12.48 28.83
C GLY A 98 -8.78 12.85 28.97
N LYS A 99 -8.51 14.00 29.57
CA LYS A 99 -7.16 14.52 29.69
C LYS A 99 -6.25 13.62 30.52
N GLY A 100 -5.14 13.18 29.93
CA GLY A 100 -4.01 12.56 30.64
C GLY A 100 -4.21 11.10 31.00
N ASP A 101 -5.20 10.42 30.43
CA ASP A 101 -5.45 9.02 30.72
C ASP A 101 -4.39 8.10 30.08
N TYR A 102 -3.91 8.43 28.87
CA TYR A 102 -2.96 7.64 28.08
C TYR A 102 -1.90 8.46 27.35
N ASP A 103 -1.46 9.61 27.88
CA ASP A 103 -0.39 10.43 27.26
C ASP A 103 0.82 9.56 26.90
N ARG A 104 1.15 9.48 25.61
CA ARG A 104 2.22 8.68 25.00
C ARG A 104 2.16 7.18 25.31
N ALA A 105 1.01 6.65 25.59
CA ALA A 105 0.80 5.24 25.86
C ALA A 105 -0.13 4.60 24.80
N TRP A 106 -0.08 3.28 24.70
CA TRP A 106 -0.99 2.50 23.88
C TRP A 106 -2.15 1.98 24.70
N PHE A 107 -3.37 2.25 24.28
CA PHE A 107 -4.56 1.55 24.74
C PHE A 107 -4.91 0.44 23.74
N THR A 108 -5.28 -0.74 24.21
CA THR A 108 -5.49 -1.91 23.37
C THR A 108 -6.87 -2.53 23.55
N PHE A 109 -7.58 -2.70 22.44
CA PHE A 109 -8.80 -3.47 22.33
C PHE A 109 -8.46 -4.92 21.96
N GLY A 110 -9.16 -5.88 22.55
CA GLY A 110 -9.00 -7.30 22.25
C GLY A 110 -8.32 -8.11 23.36
N PRO A 111 -7.95 -9.41 23.11
CA PRO A 111 -8.04 -10.05 21.78
C PRO A 111 -9.47 -10.34 21.34
N TYR A 112 -9.71 -10.25 20.05
CA TYR A 112 -10.96 -10.67 19.42
C TYR A 112 -10.65 -11.66 18.28
N LEU A 113 -11.60 -12.58 18.02
CA LEU A 113 -11.52 -13.43 16.83
C LEU A 113 -12.00 -12.63 15.61
N SER A 114 -11.28 -12.75 14.49
CA SER A 114 -11.65 -12.10 13.22
C SER A 114 -13.04 -12.46 12.74
N SER A 115 -13.53 -13.69 13.05
CA SER A 115 -14.88 -14.15 12.74
C SER A 115 -16.02 -13.40 13.49
N ARG A 116 -15.71 -12.52 14.43
CA ARG A 116 -16.69 -11.63 15.09
C ARG A 116 -17.02 -10.39 14.25
N GLY A 117 -16.31 -10.16 13.15
CA GLY A 117 -16.60 -9.10 12.20
C GLY A 117 -17.92 -9.33 11.48
N GLU A 118 -18.47 -8.27 10.89
CA GLU A 118 -19.54 -8.37 9.93
C GLU A 118 -19.03 -9.06 8.66
N ARG A 119 -19.73 -10.10 8.19
CA ARG A 119 -19.35 -10.78 6.97
C ARG A 119 -19.70 -9.93 5.75
N VAL A 120 -18.68 -9.49 4.99
CA VAL A 120 -18.84 -8.70 3.77
C VAL A 120 -18.10 -9.40 2.62
N GLY A 121 -18.84 -10.12 1.78
CA GLY A 121 -18.23 -10.95 0.73
C GLY A 121 -17.38 -12.07 1.33
N ASN A 122 -16.08 -12.02 1.10
CA ASN A 122 -15.07 -12.97 1.57
C ASN A 122 -14.17 -12.43 2.69
N VAL A 123 -14.62 -11.38 3.38
CA VAL A 123 -13.91 -10.81 4.52
C VAL A 123 -14.82 -10.67 5.73
N TYR A 124 -14.21 -10.65 6.92
CA TYR A 124 -14.82 -10.19 8.15
C TYR A 124 -14.42 -8.75 8.39
N ARG A 125 -15.38 -7.85 8.36
CA ARG A 125 -15.21 -6.41 8.51
C ARG A 125 -15.50 -5.94 9.93
N PHE A 126 -14.59 -5.11 10.44
CA PHE A 126 -14.77 -4.35 11.66
C PHE A 126 -14.84 -2.87 11.34
N LYS A 127 -15.48 -2.11 12.23
CA LYS A 127 -15.60 -0.67 12.14
C LYS A 127 -15.07 -0.05 13.43
N LEU A 128 -14.00 0.71 13.33
CA LEU A 128 -13.45 1.52 14.41
C LEU A 128 -13.93 2.96 14.22
N VAL A 129 -14.65 3.48 15.20
CA VAL A 129 -15.16 4.85 15.21
C VAL A 129 -14.42 5.62 16.28
N VAL A 130 -13.76 6.70 15.90
CA VAL A 130 -13.15 7.68 16.80
C VAL A 130 -14.01 8.92 16.74
N MET A 131 -14.63 9.30 17.84
CA MET A 131 -15.59 10.40 17.91
C MET A 131 -15.16 11.37 19.00
N SER A 132 -15.25 12.65 18.72
CA SER A 132 -15.11 13.69 19.72
C SER A 132 -16.49 14.07 20.29
N LEU A 133 -16.64 13.99 21.62
CA LEU A 133 -17.91 14.21 22.29
C LEU A 133 -18.08 15.66 22.76
N GLN A 134 -16.99 16.29 23.18
CA GLN A 134 -16.99 17.67 23.69
C GLN A 134 -15.60 18.29 23.52
N GLY A 135 -15.49 19.59 23.79
CA GLY A 135 -14.23 20.35 23.81
C GLY A 135 -13.88 20.97 22.48
N ASP A 136 -12.78 21.71 22.43
CA ASP A 136 -12.32 22.48 21.29
C ASP A 136 -10.88 22.13 20.87
N ASP A 137 -10.22 21.21 21.55
CA ASP A 137 -8.84 20.81 21.28
C ASP A 137 -8.77 19.70 20.22
N ALA A 138 -7.59 19.52 19.62
CA ALA A 138 -7.32 18.41 18.71
C ALA A 138 -6.65 17.25 19.45
N ASN A 139 -7.22 16.07 19.31
CA ASN A 139 -6.62 14.82 19.74
C ASN A 139 -5.88 14.19 18.55
N LEU A 140 -4.60 13.84 18.74
CA LEU A 140 -3.72 13.24 17.76
C LEU A 140 -3.40 11.79 18.15
N PHE A 141 -3.75 10.85 17.32
CA PHE A 141 -3.58 9.43 17.63
C PHE A 141 -3.00 8.63 16.47
N LYS A 142 -2.48 7.44 16.78
CA LYS A 142 -2.09 6.41 15.80
C LYS A 142 -2.88 5.13 16.05
N ILE A 143 -3.02 4.33 15.01
CA ILE A 143 -3.66 3.02 15.08
C ILE A 143 -2.59 1.95 14.82
N ARG A 144 -2.59 0.88 15.63
CA ARG A 144 -1.78 -0.31 15.42
C ARG A 144 -2.68 -1.52 15.40
N ILE A 145 -2.47 -2.41 14.44
CA ILE A 145 -3.22 -3.65 14.30
C ILE A 145 -2.26 -4.83 14.30
N GLU A 146 -2.60 -5.83 15.07
CA GLU A 146 -1.85 -7.07 15.24
C GLU A 146 -2.79 -8.27 15.08
N PRO A 147 -2.48 -9.23 14.18
CA PRO A 147 -1.38 -9.26 13.21
C PRO A 147 -1.60 -8.30 12.04
N ASP A 148 -0.57 -8.11 11.20
CA ASP A 148 -0.57 -7.17 10.07
C ASP A 148 -1.31 -7.67 8.82
N SER A 149 -1.99 -8.82 8.91
CA SER A 149 -2.77 -9.41 7.82
C SER A 149 -4.04 -8.64 7.47
N ALA A 150 -4.51 -7.76 8.37
CA ALA A 150 -5.68 -6.94 8.15
C ALA A 150 -5.44 -5.84 7.12
N GLU A 151 -6.47 -5.52 6.35
CA GLU A 151 -6.53 -4.31 5.53
C GLU A 151 -7.31 -3.22 6.24
N VAL A 152 -6.77 -2.02 6.26
CA VAL A 152 -7.41 -0.85 6.87
C VAL A 152 -7.66 0.20 5.83
N PHE A 153 -8.88 0.73 5.80
CA PHE A 153 -9.25 1.84 4.93
C PHE A 153 -10.25 2.78 5.63
N SER A 154 -10.37 3.97 5.07
CA SER A 154 -11.39 4.95 5.40
C SER A 154 -11.92 5.59 4.12
N TYR A 155 -13.07 6.23 4.18
CA TYR A 155 -13.59 7.02 3.05
C TYR A 155 -13.23 8.50 3.16
N GLU A 156 -13.03 8.97 4.39
CA GLU A 156 -12.59 10.33 4.71
C GLU A 156 -11.81 10.30 6.02
N PHE A 157 -10.69 10.98 6.08
CA PHE A 157 -9.87 11.07 7.27
C PHE A 157 -9.05 12.36 7.29
N THR A 158 -8.52 12.67 8.47
CA THR A 158 -7.68 13.83 8.71
C THR A 158 -6.34 13.39 9.29
N VAL A 159 -5.25 14.01 8.83
CA VAL A 159 -3.89 13.74 9.31
C VAL A 159 -3.15 15.02 9.62
N ARG A 160 -2.27 14.96 10.61
CA ARG A 160 -1.29 15.98 10.90
C ARG A 160 0.07 15.56 10.35
N LEU A 161 0.62 16.38 9.48
CA LEU A 161 1.93 16.17 8.84
C LEU A 161 3.02 16.76 9.77
N ILE A 162 3.56 15.95 10.68
CA ILE A 162 4.66 16.35 11.59
C ILE A 162 6.04 16.01 11.00
N ALA A 163 6.09 15.64 9.74
CA ALA A 163 7.28 15.25 9.03
C ALA A 163 8.20 16.44 8.70
N LYS A 164 9.41 16.18 8.26
CA LYS A 164 10.31 17.21 7.74
C LYS A 164 9.85 17.66 6.36
N GLU A 165 10.21 18.88 5.97
CA GLU A 165 10.02 19.34 4.61
C GLU A 165 10.58 18.33 3.60
N GLY A 166 9.76 17.97 2.59
CA GLY A 166 10.10 17.01 1.57
C GLY A 166 9.78 15.55 1.90
N ASP A 167 9.48 15.20 3.15
CA ASP A 167 9.02 13.85 3.50
C ASP A 167 7.67 13.56 2.83
N LYS A 168 7.47 12.30 2.44
CA LYS A 168 6.28 11.87 1.71
C LYS A 168 5.40 10.96 2.57
N MET A 169 4.11 11.13 2.40
CA MET A 169 3.08 10.26 2.96
C MET A 169 2.25 9.65 1.83
N TYR A 170 1.83 8.40 1.99
CA TYR A 170 1.18 7.64 0.95
C TYR A 170 -0.18 7.14 1.41
N PHE A 171 -1.20 7.36 0.57
CA PHE A 171 -2.54 6.78 0.72
C PHE A 171 -2.95 6.12 -0.59
N TYR A 172 -3.82 5.13 -0.52
CA TYR A 172 -4.10 4.26 -1.68
C TYR A 172 -5.60 4.17 -1.96
N PRO A 173 -6.20 5.15 -2.65
CA PRO A 173 -7.59 5.02 -3.10
C PRO A 173 -7.74 3.84 -4.05
N GLU A 174 -8.71 2.95 -3.78
CA GLU A 174 -9.04 1.81 -4.64
C GLU A 174 -10.17 2.19 -5.60
N ILE A 175 -9.80 2.45 -6.84
CA ILE A 175 -10.73 2.90 -7.87
C ILE A 175 -11.46 1.70 -8.45
N PRO A 176 -12.81 1.70 -8.47
CA PRO A 176 -13.61 0.64 -9.08
C PRO A 176 -13.29 0.44 -10.57
N GLY A 177 -13.45 -0.79 -11.06
CA GLY A 177 -13.34 -1.07 -12.50
C GLY A 177 -14.39 -0.27 -13.29
N GLY A 178 -14.01 0.21 -14.47
CA GLY A 178 -14.86 1.02 -15.33
C GLY A 178 -14.85 2.53 -15.04
N THR A 179 -14.33 2.98 -13.89
CA THR A 179 -14.25 4.39 -13.52
C THR A 179 -13.35 5.15 -14.48
N LYS A 180 -13.85 6.25 -15.01
CA LYS A 180 -13.15 7.12 -15.96
C LYS A 180 -12.69 8.44 -15.33
N GLU A 181 -13.27 8.79 -14.21
CA GLU A 181 -13.03 10.06 -13.54
C GLU A 181 -13.15 9.92 -12.04
N VAL A 182 -12.32 10.61 -11.30
CA VAL A 182 -12.42 10.73 -9.84
C VAL A 182 -12.34 12.19 -9.42
N LEU A 183 -13.01 12.52 -8.32
CA LEU A 183 -12.89 13.78 -7.62
C LEU A 183 -12.04 13.57 -6.39
N VAL A 184 -10.84 14.14 -6.36
CA VAL A 184 -9.93 14.11 -5.21
C VAL A 184 -10.13 15.37 -4.40
N GLY A 185 -10.65 15.22 -3.19
CA GLY A 185 -10.85 16.30 -2.24
C GLY A 185 -9.70 16.36 -1.22
N ASN A 186 -9.22 17.55 -0.95
CA ASN A 186 -8.37 17.82 0.19
C ASN A 186 -8.86 19.05 0.94
N TYR A 187 -8.62 19.05 2.25
CA TYR A 187 -8.95 20.11 3.17
C TYR A 187 -7.67 20.62 3.81
N ASP A 188 -7.50 21.94 3.85
CA ASP A 188 -6.38 22.60 4.52
C ASP A 188 -4.98 22.16 4.06
N LEU A 189 -4.86 21.68 2.81
CA LEU A 189 -3.59 21.34 2.18
C LEU A 189 -3.14 22.52 1.33
N ASP A 190 -2.68 23.59 1.98
CA ASP A 190 -2.12 24.75 1.31
C ASP A 190 -0.68 24.47 0.82
N PRO A 191 -0.13 25.29 -0.10
CA PRO A 191 1.20 25.05 -0.67
C PRO A 191 2.34 25.03 0.36
N ASP A 192 2.21 25.78 1.45
CA ASP A 192 3.19 25.81 2.54
C ASP A 192 3.07 24.59 3.44
N GLY A 193 1.87 24.00 3.55
CA GLY A 193 1.58 22.76 4.26
C GLY A 193 2.04 21.53 3.51
N GLY A 194 1.84 21.49 2.21
CA GLY A 194 2.24 20.37 1.37
C GLY A 194 1.66 20.39 -0.03
N THR A 195 2.09 19.46 -0.86
CA THR A 195 1.59 19.25 -2.21
C THR A 195 1.12 17.82 -2.41
N GLY A 196 0.05 17.64 -3.20
CA GLY A 196 -0.54 16.34 -3.48
C GLY A 196 -0.38 15.92 -4.93
N ILE A 197 -0.08 14.64 -5.14
CA ILE A 197 -0.02 13.99 -6.46
C ILE A 197 -0.82 12.69 -6.37
N LEU A 198 -1.71 12.44 -7.34
CA LEU A 198 -2.29 11.13 -7.53
C LEU A 198 -1.51 10.39 -8.61
N TYR A 199 -0.94 9.24 -8.29
CA TYR A 199 -0.13 8.43 -9.18
C TYR A 199 -0.84 7.14 -9.55
N ASP A 200 -0.95 6.87 -10.83
CA ASP A 200 -1.53 5.65 -11.37
C ASP A 200 -0.41 4.68 -11.77
N TYR A 201 -0.23 3.60 -11.01
CA TYR A 201 0.78 2.58 -11.27
C TYR A 201 0.55 1.81 -12.59
N LEU A 202 -0.69 1.77 -13.10
CA LEU A 202 -1.00 1.07 -14.35
C LEU A 202 -0.50 1.85 -15.57
N THR A 203 -0.64 3.18 -15.53
CA THR A 203 -0.35 4.07 -16.66
C THR A 203 0.95 4.83 -16.51
N GLY A 204 1.51 4.90 -15.28
CA GLY A 204 2.67 5.73 -14.95
C GLY A 204 2.37 7.22 -14.87
N ILE A 205 1.09 7.63 -14.98
CA ILE A 205 0.69 9.03 -15.03
C ILE A 205 0.62 9.62 -13.61
N HIS A 206 1.12 10.84 -13.48
CA HIS A 206 1.02 11.68 -12.30
C HIS A 206 -0.02 12.76 -12.53
N TYR A 207 -0.99 12.86 -11.64
CA TYR A 207 -2.01 13.91 -11.66
C TYR A 207 -1.75 14.85 -10.48
N LYS A 208 -1.46 16.12 -10.78
CA LYS A 208 -1.28 17.15 -9.75
C LYS A 208 -2.63 17.44 -9.08
N ILE A 209 -2.67 17.40 -7.78
CA ILE A 209 -3.87 17.71 -7.00
C ILE A 209 -3.78 19.16 -6.52
N LYS A 210 -4.84 19.91 -6.80
CA LYS A 210 -4.95 21.31 -6.39
C LYS A 210 -4.95 21.40 -4.86
N GLY A 211 -4.09 22.24 -4.30
CA GLY A 211 -4.12 22.57 -2.88
C GLY A 211 -5.40 23.33 -2.50
N SER A 212 -5.71 23.33 -1.23
CA SER A 212 -6.82 24.08 -0.65
C SER A 212 -6.29 25.25 0.18
N ASP A 213 -7.12 26.28 0.37
CA ASP A 213 -6.84 27.33 1.32
C ASP A 213 -7.15 26.85 2.75
N THR A 214 -6.60 27.56 3.75
CA THR A 214 -6.83 27.28 5.18
C THR A 214 -8.32 27.17 5.50
N GLY A 215 -8.70 26.06 6.12
CA GLY A 215 -10.09 25.82 6.54
C GLY A 215 -11.09 25.56 5.41
N GLN A 216 -10.64 25.23 4.18
CA GLN A 216 -11.51 25.02 3.04
C GLN A 216 -11.23 23.68 2.34
N TRP A 217 -12.26 23.13 1.71
CA TRP A 217 -12.12 22.01 0.79
C TRP A 217 -11.78 22.51 -0.62
N ALA A 218 -10.75 21.94 -1.22
CA ALA A 218 -10.53 21.99 -2.66
C ALA A 218 -10.83 20.63 -3.28
N GLN A 219 -11.29 20.64 -4.52
CA GLN A 219 -11.52 19.43 -5.31
C GLN A 219 -10.76 19.49 -6.62
N THR A 220 -10.13 18.39 -6.97
CA THR A 220 -9.47 18.20 -8.26
C THR A 220 -10.16 17.08 -9.00
N LYS A 221 -10.64 17.38 -10.18
CA LYS A 221 -11.20 16.43 -11.13
C LYS A 221 -10.06 15.76 -11.88
N VAL A 222 -9.96 14.45 -11.81
CA VAL A 222 -8.91 13.65 -12.44
C VAL A 222 -9.54 12.69 -13.43
N SER A 223 -9.23 12.85 -14.73
CA SER A 223 -9.66 11.91 -15.77
C SER A 223 -8.67 10.75 -15.84
N LEU A 224 -9.15 9.53 -15.65
CA LEU A 224 -8.36 8.32 -15.60
C LEU A 224 -8.42 7.56 -16.94
N ILE A 225 -7.34 6.87 -17.29
CA ILE A 225 -7.44 5.84 -18.33
C ILE A 225 -8.28 4.69 -17.74
N SER A 226 -9.39 4.36 -18.42
CA SER A 226 -10.32 3.33 -17.95
C SER A 226 -9.63 1.96 -17.84
N SER A 227 -9.95 1.23 -16.79
CA SER A 227 -9.55 -0.16 -16.56
C SER A 227 -10.78 -0.95 -16.11
N ASP A 228 -10.99 -2.13 -16.68
CA ASP A 228 -12.14 -2.98 -16.32
C ASP A 228 -11.99 -3.63 -14.93
N ILE A 229 -10.79 -3.59 -14.36
CA ILE A 229 -10.51 -4.13 -13.03
C ILE A 229 -10.28 -3.01 -12.02
N PRO A 230 -10.71 -3.19 -10.75
CA PRO A 230 -10.38 -2.26 -9.68
C PRO A 230 -8.86 -2.14 -9.51
N ARG A 231 -8.38 -0.94 -9.18
CA ARG A 231 -6.96 -0.70 -8.93
C ARG A 231 -6.74 0.35 -7.86
N ARG A 232 -5.64 0.20 -7.13
CA ARG A 232 -5.19 1.21 -6.18
C ARG A 232 -4.25 2.19 -6.86
N LEU A 233 -4.58 3.47 -6.74
CA LEU A 233 -3.68 4.57 -7.08
C LEU A 233 -2.87 4.95 -5.85
N ALA A 234 -1.75 5.66 -5.99
CA ALA A 234 -1.07 6.26 -4.86
C ALA A 234 -1.41 7.76 -4.79
N TYR A 235 -2.02 8.18 -3.69
CA TYR A 235 -2.11 9.59 -3.36
C TYR A 235 -0.90 9.95 -2.51
N ILE A 236 0.02 10.69 -3.08
CA ILE A 236 1.31 11.04 -2.49
C ILE A 236 1.25 12.48 -2.04
N ILE A 237 1.48 12.72 -0.75
CA ILE A 237 1.59 14.05 -0.18
C ILE A 237 3.03 14.29 0.15
N THR A 238 3.58 15.40 -0.35
CA THR A 238 4.92 15.87 0.02
C THR A 238 4.78 17.02 0.99
N LYS A 239 5.38 16.89 2.17
CA LYS A 239 5.37 17.90 3.23
C LYS A 239 6.02 19.19 2.76
N GLY A 240 5.33 20.32 2.95
CA GLY A 240 5.82 21.66 2.70
C GLY A 240 6.62 22.24 3.87
N THR A 241 6.87 23.54 3.80
CA THR A 241 7.70 24.28 4.76
C THR A 241 7.01 24.55 6.09
N GLN A 242 5.69 24.55 6.14
CA GLN A 242 4.91 24.84 7.35
C GLN A 242 5.19 23.80 8.45
N ARG A 243 5.48 24.26 9.66
CA ARG A 243 5.91 23.39 10.76
C ARG A 243 4.83 22.37 11.19
N ASN A 244 3.57 22.77 11.17
CA ASN A 244 2.44 21.98 11.58
C ASN A 244 1.34 22.06 10.52
N ALA A 245 1.38 21.20 9.52
CA ALA A 245 0.35 21.11 8.50
C ALA A 245 -0.72 20.09 8.93
N HIS A 246 -1.96 20.43 8.71
CA HIS A 246 -3.11 19.54 8.86
C HIS A 246 -3.69 19.32 7.48
N ALA A 247 -4.25 18.16 7.22
CA ALA A 247 -4.95 17.94 5.97
C ALA A 247 -6.04 16.87 6.11
N GLY A 248 -7.15 17.08 5.44
CA GLY A 248 -8.21 16.09 5.28
C GLY A 248 -8.27 15.57 3.85
N PHE A 249 -8.66 14.32 3.67
CA PHE A 249 -8.67 13.65 2.37
C PHE A 249 -9.92 12.83 2.15
N ARG A 250 -10.47 12.92 0.94
CA ARG A 250 -11.54 12.06 0.44
C ARG A 250 -11.43 11.91 -1.08
N VAL A 251 -11.95 10.82 -1.60
CA VAL A 251 -12.03 10.56 -3.04
C VAL A 251 -13.43 10.05 -3.37
N SER A 252 -13.99 10.50 -4.48
CA SER A 252 -15.26 9.97 -5.02
C SER A 252 -15.12 9.66 -6.50
N ASP A 253 -15.94 8.72 -6.98
CA ASP A 253 -16.09 8.43 -8.41
C ASP A 253 -16.95 9.48 -9.13
N GLU A 254 -17.14 9.32 -10.45
CA GLU A 254 -17.95 10.21 -11.27
C GLU A 254 -19.45 10.23 -10.93
N GLN A 255 -19.95 9.22 -10.19
CA GLN A 255 -21.31 9.16 -9.68
C GLN A 255 -21.45 9.82 -8.30
N GLY A 256 -20.34 10.22 -7.68
CA GLY A 256 -20.31 10.80 -6.34
C GLY A 256 -20.23 9.75 -5.22
N ASN A 257 -20.02 8.47 -5.54
CA ASN A 257 -19.81 7.45 -4.52
C ASN A 257 -18.43 7.60 -3.90
N SER A 258 -18.36 7.49 -2.59
CA SER A 258 -17.09 7.54 -1.86
C SER A 258 -16.20 6.34 -2.21
N VAL A 259 -14.94 6.60 -2.50
CA VAL A 259 -13.92 5.61 -2.82
C VAL A 259 -13.15 5.26 -1.56
N PRO A 260 -12.97 3.97 -1.22
CA PRO A 260 -12.18 3.58 -0.06
C PRO A 260 -10.71 3.93 -0.26
N ILE A 261 -10.10 4.56 0.74
CA ILE A 261 -8.69 4.96 0.76
C ILE A 261 -7.97 4.06 1.76
N TYR A 262 -7.11 3.19 1.25
CA TYR A 262 -6.32 2.26 2.05
C TYR A 262 -5.04 2.91 2.52
N PHE A 263 -4.52 2.43 3.65
CA PHE A 263 -3.29 2.91 4.26
C PHE A 263 -2.08 2.03 3.92
N LYS A 264 -2.32 0.90 3.24
CA LYS A 264 -1.28 0.03 2.66
C LYS A 264 -1.46 -0.10 1.15
N ARG A 265 -0.35 -0.21 0.45
CA ARG A 265 -0.34 -0.41 -1.01
C ARG A 265 -0.90 -1.76 -1.44
N THR A 266 -0.62 -2.81 -0.68
CA THR A 266 -0.99 -4.19 -1.00
C THR A 266 -2.30 -4.56 -0.36
N GLY A 267 -3.31 -4.86 -1.19
CA GLY A 267 -4.57 -5.45 -0.75
C GLY A 267 -4.42 -6.88 -0.22
N PRO A 268 -5.47 -7.40 0.49
CA PRO A 268 -5.53 -8.81 0.80
C PRO A 268 -5.31 -9.60 -0.47
N LYS A 269 -4.69 -10.77 -0.35
CA LYS A 269 -4.67 -11.74 -1.46
C LYS A 269 -6.12 -12.05 -1.82
N ARG A 270 -6.72 -11.28 -2.74
CA ARG A 270 -8.00 -11.66 -3.34
C ARG A 270 -7.75 -12.99 -4.01
N LEU A 271 -8.49 -14.00 -3.56
CA LEU A 271 -8.56 -15.30 -4.23
C LEU A 271 -8.59 -15.10 -5.74
N ALA A 272 -7.66 -15.76 -6.39
CA ALA A 272 -7.59 -15.82 -7.82
C ALA A 272 -8.96 -16.28 -8.35
N ILE A 273 -9.75 -15.36 -8.88
CA ILE A 273 -10.64 -15.70 -9.96
C ILE A 273 -9.70 -16.34 -10.99
N THR A 274 -9.98 -17.57 -11.36
CA THR A 274 -9.23 -18.38 -12.32
C THR A 274 -8.81 -17.50 -13.50
N GLU A 275 -7.65 -16.88 -13.41
CA GLU A 275 -7.03 -16.23 -14.53
C GLU A 275 -6.54 -17.36 -15.45
N LYS A 276 -7.06 -17.39 -16.68
CA LYS A 276 -6.40 -18.07 -17.77
C LYS A 276 -4.93 -17.72 -17.72
N PRO A 277 -4.01 -18.65 -18.01
CA PRO A 277 -2.57 -18.36 -18.05
C PRO A 277 -2.37 -17.11 -18.91
N ARG A 278 -1.95 -16.03 -18.28
CA ARG A 278 -1.61 -14.80 -19.00
C ARG A 278 -0.30 -15.08 -19.71
N GLU A 279 -0.31 -14.94 -21.02
CA GLU A 279 0.87 -14.95 -21.85
C GLU A 279 1.96 -14.07 -21.23
N GLU A 280 3.20 -14.56 -21.27
CA GLU A 280 4.41 -13.90 -20.76
C GLU A 280 4.41 -12.41 -21.08
N ARG A 281 4.36 -11.57 -20.04
CA ARG A 281 4.54 -10.12 -20.24
C ARG A 281 5.99 -9.88 -20.61
N LYS A 282 6.19 -9.47 -21.83
CA LYS A 282 7.40 -8.79 -22.28
C LYS A 282 7.78 -7.70 -21.26
N THR A 283 9.05 -7.64 -20.89
CA THR A 283 9.65 -6.57 -20.11
C THR A 283 9.08 -5.21 -20.52
N THR A 284 8.36 -4.56 -19.60
CA THR A 284 7.79 -3.24 -19.87
C THR A 284 8.83 -2.19 -19.48
N LEU A 285 9.30 -1.45 -20.46
CA LEU A 285 10.16 -0.29 -20.21
C LEU A 285 9.34 0.81 -19.53
N CYS A 286 9.76 1.29 -18.37
CA CYS A 286 9.28 2.54 -17.79
C CYS A 286 9.97 3.71 -18.48
N ASN A 287 9.59 3.93 -19.73
CA ASN A 287 10.34 4.74 -20.67
C ASN A 287 9.51 5.86 -21.31
N THR A 288 8.24 6.00 -20.93
CA THR A 288 7.34 6.99 -21.53
C THR A 288 6.99 8.06 -20.50
N PHE A 289 7.29 9.30 -20.84
CA PHE A 289 7.10 10.47 -19.99
C PHE A 289 6.36 11.55 -20.75
N THR A 290 5.52 12.31 -20.04
CA THR A 290 4.89 13.51 -20.60
C THR A 290 5.58 14.73 -20.02
N PHE A 291 6.06 15.58 -20.89
CA PHE A 291 6.70 16.85 -20.59
C PHE A 291 5.75 17.98 -20.92
N ASP A 292 5.53 18.90 -19.99
CA ASP A 292 4.57 20.00 -20.10
C ASP A 292 5.27 21.34 -19.80
N ALA A 293 5.33 22.20 -20.79
CA ALA A 293 5.89 23.53 -20.72
C ALA A 293 4.83 24.65 -20.66
N THR A 294 3.54 24.31 -20.48
CA THR A 294 2.45 25.29 -20.53
C THR A 294 2.48 26.30 -19.37
N GLU A 295 3.18 26.00 -18.28
CA GLU A 295 3.40 26.93 -17.17
C GLU A 295 4.54 27.95 -17.46
N SER A 296 5.25 27.83 -18.59
CA SER A 296 6.26 28.80 -18.99
C SER A 296 5.59 30.12 -19.40
N TYR A 297 6.13 31.23 -18.92
CA TYR A 297 5.58 32.55 -19.24
C TYR A 297 6.68 33.57 -19.57
N ASP A 298 6.35 34.56 -20.39
CA ASP A 298 7.15 35.74 -20.60
C ASP A 298 6.58 36.91 -19.79
N PRO A 299 7.35 37.58 -18.91
CA PRO A 299 6.85 38.72 -18.14
C PRO A 299 6.29 39.86 -18.99
N GLY A 300 6.73 39.97 -20.25
CA GLY A 300 6.23 40.92 -21.23
C GLY A 300 4.99 40.40 -22.01
N ASN A 301 4.45 39.25 -21.64
CA ASN A 301 3.31 38.59 -22.29
C ASN A 301 3.48 38.35 -23.81
N ARG A 302 4.73 38.08 -24.24
CA ARG A 302 5.07 37.75 -25.62
C ARG A 302 4.81 36.29 -25.92
N LYS A 303 4.63 35.98 -27.20
CA LYS A 303 4.48 34.60 -27.65
C LYS A 303 5.76 33.82 -27.42
N LEU A 304 5.60 32.61 -26.84
CA LEU A 304 6.70 31.70 -26.60
C LEU A 304 6.77 30.61 -27.68
N THR A 305 7.99 30.18 -27.97
CA THR A 305 8.32 28.98 -28.70
C THR A 305 9.09 28.05 -27.77
N TYR A 306 8.97 26.75 -27.97
CA TYR A 306 9.51 25.72 -27.10
C TYR A 306 10.47 24.84 -27.89
N LEU A 307 11.50 24.35 -27.22
CA LEU A 307 12.39 23.31 -27.72
C LEU A 307 12.76 22.39 -26.56
N TRP A 308 12.30 21.17 -26.63
CA TRP A 308 12.74 20.09 -25.76
C TRP A 308 13.92 19.37 -26.38
N ASP A 309 14.94 19.11 -25.58
CA ASP A 309 16.02 18.16 -25.84
C ASP A 309 15.91 17.06 -24.77
N PHE A 310 15.65 15.82 -25.20
CA PHE A 310 15.41 14.70 -24.28
C PHE A 310 16.69 14.05 -23.76
N GLY A 311 17.87 14.54 -24.17
CA GLY A 311 19.17 14.07 -23.70
C GLY A 311 19.66 12.77 -24.36
N ASP A 312 18.91 12.22 -25.32
CA ASP A 312 19.29 11.06 -26.14
C ASP A 312 19.50 11.39 -27.63
N GLY A 313 19.45 12.70 -27.95
CA GLY A 313 19.64 13.26 -29.30
C GLY A 313 18.34 13.56 -30.03
N GLU A 314 17.18 13.24 -29.46
CA GLU A 314 15.87 13.58 -30.02
C GLU A 314 15.34 14.87 -29.40
N THR A 315 14.53 15.61 -30.15
CA THR A 315 13.98 16.91 -29.74
C THR A 315 12.51 17.05 -30.11
N SER A 316 11.79 18.00 -29.46
CA SER A 316 10.43 18.38 -29.82
C SER A 316 10.21 19.88 -29.65
N SER A 317 9.33 20.49 -30.46
CA SER A 317 8.91 21.88 -30.34
C SER A 317 7.50 22.07 -29.79
N GLU A 318 6.82 21.00 -29.44
CA GLU A 318 5.47 21.05 -28.87
C GLU A 318 5.52 21.53 -27.42
N PRO A 319 4.57 22.36 -26.95
CA PRO A 319 4.53 22.81 -25.57
C PRO A 319 4.24 21.65 -24.59
N VAL A 320 3.49 20.63 -25.03
CA VAL A 320 3.24 19.38 -24.30
C VAL A 320 3.61 18.21 -25.19
N VAL A 321 4.48 17.33 -24.73
CA VAL A 321 4.95 16.20 -25.51
C VAL A 321 5.04 14.94 -24.67
N THR A 322 4.53 13.81 -25.19
CA THR A 322 4.76 12.48 -24.64
C THR A 322 5.91 11.85 -25.39
N TYR A 323 6.99 11.55 -24.68
CA TYR A 323 8.20 10.98 -25.24
C TYR A 323 8.52 9.62 -24.68
N THR A 324 9.00 8.70 -25.52
CA THR A 324 9.35 7.31 -25.17
C THR A 324 10.83 7.05 -25.43
N TYR A 325 11.60 6.85 -24.36
CA TYR A 325 13.01 6.48 -24.46
C TYR A 325 13.17 5.03 -24.95
N LYS A 326 14.18 4.78 -25.76
CA LYS A 326 14.45 3.45 -26.36
C LYS A 326 15.35 2.57 -25.49
N LYS A 327 16.04 3.15 -24.51
CA LYS A 327 17.00 2.44 -23.63
C LYS A 327 16.85 2.91 -22.20
N ALA A 328 17.16 2.03 -21.26
CA ALA A 328 17.34 2.42 -19.86
C ALA A 328 18.54 3.35 -19.70
N GLY A 329 18.45 4.26 -18.73
CA GLY A 329 19.52 5.22 -18.49
C GLY A 329 19.02 6.47 -17.77
N SER A 330 19.95 7.38 -17.48
CA SER A 330 19.64 8.69 -16.91
C SER A 330 19.84 9.75 -17.99
N TYR A 331 18.77 10.48 -18.28
CA TYR A 331 18.72 11.46 -19.35
C TYR A 331 18.50 12.85 -18.78
N LYS A 332 19.37 13.81 -19.17
CA LYS A 332 19.19 15.21 -18.82
C LYS A 332 18.27 15.85 -19.87
N VAL A 333 17.01 16.06 -19.50
CA VAL A 333 16.04 16.75 -20.35
C VAL A 333 16.22 18.25 -20.20
N THR A 334 16.25 18.97 -21.31
CA THR A 334 16.40 20.42 -21.33
C THR A 334 15.23 21.04 -22.08
N LEU A 335 14.51 21.94 -21.43
CA LEU A 335 13.53 22.83 -22.07
C LEU A 335 14.18 24.17 -22.35
N THR A 336 14.16 24.60 -23.58
CA THR A 336 14.51 25.96 -24.00
C THR A 336 13.22 26.67 -24.44
N VAL A 337 12.93 27.79 -23.81
CA VAL A 337 11.77 28.64 -24.14
C VAL A 337 12.29 29.95 -24.71
N LYS A 338 11.73 30.40 -25.83
CA LYS A 338 12.17 31.62 -26.48
C LYS A 338 10.97 32.53 -26.82
N ASN A 339 11.09 33.83 -26.50
CA ASN A 339 10.13 34.84 -26.93
C ASN A 339 10.54 35.46 -28.29
N ASP A 340 9.68 36.27 -28.87
CA ASP A 340 9.85 36.89 -30.18
C ASP A 340 10.52 38.29 -30.14
N SER A 341 11.23 38.65 -29.03
CA SER A 341 11.85 39.98 -28.92
C SER A 341 13.07 40.16 -29.81
N GLY A 342 13.75 39.06 -30.16
CA GLY A 342 15.02 39.10 -30.93
C GLY A 342 16.19 39.69 -30.18
N LEU A 343 16.11 39.86 -28.86
CA LEU A 343 17.18 40.33 -27.98
C LEU A 343 18.03 39.16 -27.49
N GLU A 344 19.28 39.44 -27.04
CA GLU A 344 20.15 38.39 -26.46
C GLU A 344 19.56 37.69 -25.22
N CYS A 345 18.61 38.34 -24.52
CA CYS A 345 17.90 37.80 -23.35
C CYS A 345 16.51 37.20 -23.67
N ASP A 346 16.28 36.78 -24.90
CA ASP A 346 14.96 36.25 -25.35
C ASP A 346 14.73 34.78 -24.98
N THR A 347 15.68 34.14 -24.32
CA THR A 347 15.70 32.69 -24.06
C THR A 347 15.74 32.38 -22.58
N GLY A 348 14.89 31.47 -22.11
CA GLY A 348 14.90 30.83 -20.80
C GLY A 348 15.20 29.33 -20.94
N VAL A 349 15.92 28.76 -19.99
CA VAL A 349 16.28 27.33 -19.98
C VAL A 349 15.96 26.70 -18.64
N ALA A 350 15.31 25.54 -18.68
CA ALA A 350 15.07 24.66 -17.53
C ALA A 350 15.61 23.26 -17.82
N THR A 351 16.09 22.57 -16.80
CA THR A 351 16.62 21.20 -16.97
C THR A 351 16.09 20.28 -15.85
N GLU A 352 15.79 19.05 -16.24
CA GLU A 352 15.39 17.99 -15.32
C GLU A 352 16.09 16.68 -15.69
N THR A 353 16.31 15.80 -14.72
CA THR A 353 16.89 14.47 -14.97
C THR A 353 15.80 13.42 -14.91
N VAL A 354 15.64 12.69 -16.01
CA VAL A 354 14.72 11.57 -16.13
C VAL A 354 15.49 10.27 -16.03
N LYS A 355 15.06 9.37 -15.14
CA LYS A 355 15.62 8.03 -15.00
C LYS A 355 14.68 7.03 -15.68
N VAL A 356 15.20 6.35 -16.69
CA VAL A 356 14.52 5.29 -17.43
C VAL A 356 15.05 3.96 -16.93
N ASN A 357 14.16 3.14 -16.37
CA ASN A 357 14.50 1.83 -15.84
C ASN A 357 13.82 0.70 -16.64
N THR A 358 14.37 -0.52 -16.55
CA THR A 358 13.75 -1.76 -17.05
C THR A 358 13.48 -2.70 -15.89
N SER A 359 12.35 -3.40 -15.92
CA SER A 359 12.08 -4.41 -14.90
C SER A 359 13.09 -5.56 -14.99
N PRO A 360 13.59 -6.08 -13.86
CA PRO A 360 14.38 -7.29 -13.85
C PRO A 360 13.68 -8.45 -14.55
N GLU A 361 14.39 -9.17 -15.39
CA GLU A 361 13.91 -10.42 -15.98
C GLU A 361 14.14 -11.56 -14.98
N ALA A 362 13.17 -11.73 -14.08
CA ALA A 362 13.23 -12.73 -13.02
C ALA A 362 13.12 -14.14 -13.61
N VAL A 363 14.02 -15.03 -13.22
CA VAL A 363 14.01 -16.45 -13.56
C VAL A 363 14.65 -17.26 -12.45
N PHE A 364 14.17 -18.47 -12.22
CA PHE A 364 14.83 -19.42 -11.34
C PHE A 364 14.74 -20.86 -11.81
N THR A 365 15.66 -21.69 -11.36
CA THR A 365 15.68 -23.13 -11.56
C THR A 365 15.39 -23.86 -10.26
N THR A 366 14.67 -24.98 -10.36
CA THR A 366 14.36 -25.89 -9.27
C THR A 366 13.81 -27.20 -9.86
N PRO A 367 13.91 -28.36 -9.18
CA PRO A 367 13.23 -29.59 -9.61
C PRO A 367 11.70 -29.41 -9.68
N ASP A 368 11.07 -30.06 -10.65
CA ASP A 368 9.61 -30.01 -10.83
C ASP A 368 8.87 -30.93 -9.84
N VAL A 369 9.54 -32.02 -9.41
CA VAL A 369 8.99 -33.03 -8.50
C VAL A 369 10.07 -33.44 -7.49
N VAL A 370 9.68 -33.45 -6.20
CA VAL A 370 10.56 -33.79 -5.07
C VAL A 370 9.80 -34.62 -4.06
N CYS A 371 10.50 -35.26 -3.14
CA CYS A 371 9.90 -35.97 -2.03
C CYS A 371 9.62 -35.03 -0.83
N ARG A 372 8.59 -35.37 -0.04
CA ARG A 372 8.29 -34.68 1.21
C ARG A 372 9.51 -34.68 2.13
N GLY A 373 9.87 -33.51 2.69
CA GLY A 373 11.01 -33.36 3.62
C GLY A 373 12.36 -33.26 2.91
N GLU A 374 12.43 -33.45 1.59
CA GLU A 374 13.67 -33.26 0.83
C GLU A 374 14.02 -31.78 0.76
N GLU A 375 15.32 -31.49 0.94
CA GLU A 375 15.83 -30.13 0.79
C GLU A 375 15.97 -29.77 -0.69
N ILE A 376 15.33 -28.71 -1.10
CA ILE A 376 15.23 -28.24 -2.48
C ILE A 376 16.02 -26.94 -2.61
N VAL A 377 16.82 -26.82 -3.65
CA VAL A 377 17.50 -25.58 -4.03
C VAL A 377 16.66 -24.82 -5.02
N PHE A 378 16.45 -23.55 -4.76
CA PHE A 378 15.88 -22.56 -5.69
C PHE A 378 16.99 -21.58 -6.06
N ASP A 379 17.36 -21.57 -7.33
CA ASP A 379 18.50 -20.79 -7.83
C ASP A 379 18.04 -19.77 -8.86
N ALA A 380 18.08 -18.47 -8.49
CA ALA A 380 17.76 -17.33 -9.32
C ALA A 380 18.97 -16.70 -10.01
N SER A 381 20.09 -17.42 -10.12
CA SER A 381 21.33 -16.88 -10.73
C SER A 381 21.18 -16.51 -12.21
N GLY A 382 20.15 -17.02 -12.89
CA GLY A 382 19.82 -16.67 -14.28
C GLY A 382 19.08 -15.34 -14.46
N THR A 383 18.66 -14.67 -13.36
CA THR A 383 17.99 -13.37 -13.43
C THR A 383 18.92 -12.31 -14.02
N THR A 384 18.38 -11.46 -14.89
CA THR A 384 19.11 -10.36 -15.55
C THR A 384 18.41 -9.03 -15.35
N ASP A 385 19.19 -7.95 -15.32
CA ASP A 385 18.72 -6.57 -15.25
C ASP A 385 19.79 -5.60 -15.77
N ASN A 386 19.41 -4.33 -16.00
CA ASN A 386 20.35 -3.26 -16.36
C ASN A 386 21.21 -2.79 -15.16
N THR A 387 20.80 -3.11 -13.91
CA THR A 387 21.54 -2.81 -12.66
C THR A 387 21.71 -4.08 -11.80
N PRO A 388 22.42 -5.11 -12.28
CA PRO A 388 22.44 -6.45 -11.66
C PRO A 388 23.06 -6.48 -10.26
N GLU A 389 23.85 -5.48 -9.87
CA GLU A 389 24.55 -5.42 -8.59
C GLU A 389 23.63 -5.04 -7.42
N THR A 390 22.46 -4.47 -7.71
CA THR A 390 21.51 -3.96 -6.70
C THR A 390 20.32 -4.87 -6.47
N LEU A 391 20.24 -6.03 -7.14
CA LEU A 391 19.06 -6.90 -7.11
C LEU A 391 18.82 -7.52 -5.74
N THR A 392 17.57 -7.41 -5.27
CA THR A 392 17.06 -8.08 -4.08
C THR A 392 16.04 -9.14 -4.49
N TYR A 393 16.14 -10.32 -3.88
CA TYR A 393 15.36 -11.50 -4.23
C TYR A 393 14.43 -11.88 -3.09
N TYR A 394 13.13 -11.99 -3.37
CA TYR A 394 12.09 -12.41 -2.43
C TYR A 394 11.35 -13.62 -2.96
N TRP A 395 11.19 -14.64 -2.13
CA TRP A 395 10.53 -15.90 -2.45
C TRP A 395 9.25 -16.07 -1.68
N ASP A 396 8.18 -16.42 -2.37
CA ASP A 396 6.96 -17.00 -1.82
C ASP A 396 6.94 -18.47 -2.23
N PHE A 397 7.04 -19.39 -1.27
CA PHE A 397 7.12 -20.82 -1.56
C PHE A 397 5.74 -21.47 -1.77
N GLY A 398 4.65 -20.72 -1.65
CA GLY A 398 3.29 -21.19 -1.88
C GLY A 398 2.72 -22.05 -0.73
N ASP A 399 3.44 -22.23 0.37
CA ASP A 399 3.02 -22.94 1.57
C ASP A 399 2.79 -21.98 2.76
N GLY A 400 2.78 -20.68 2.50
CA GLY A 400 2.68 -19.60 3.49
C GLY A 400 4.03 -19.18 4.07
N THR A 401 5.14 -19.77 3.64
CA THR A 401 6.49 -19.37 4.05
C THR A 401 7.18 -18.57 2.95
N ASN A 402 8.10 -17.70 3.36
CA ASN A 402 8.83 -16.79 2.48
C ASN A 402 10.35 -16.97 2.68
N GLY A 403 11.13 -16.52 1.71
CA GLY A 403 12.59 -16.51 1.76
C GLY A 403 13.20 -15.28 1.10
N MET A 404 14.46 -15.01 1.38
CA MET A 404 15.24 -13.94 0.77
C MET A 404 16.59 -14.46 0.34
N GLY A 405 17.09 -13.98 -0.80
CA GLY A 405 18.41 -14.32 -1.31
C GLY A 405 18.37 -14.86 -2.75
N LYS A 406 19.51 -14.76 -3.44
CA LYS A 406 19.64 -15.18 -4.84
C LYS A 406 19.52 -16.71 -5.00
N ILE A 407 20.03 -17.45 -4.03
CA ILE A 407 19.91 -18.91 -3.92
C ILE A 407 19.39 -19.21 -2.52
N VAL A 408 18.34 -20.02 -2.43
CA VAL A 408 17.73 -20.42 -1.16
C VAL A 408 17.42 -21.90 -1.16
N THR A 409 17.35 -22.49 0.03
CA THR A 409 16.93 -23.89 0.22
C THR A 409 15.61 -23.94 0.99
N LYS A 410 14.79 -24.92 0.71
CA LYS A 410 13.48 -25.14 1.33
C LYS A 410 13.11 -26.61 1.32
N SER A 411 12.47 -27.06 2.39
CA SER A 411 11.79 -28.37 2.44
C SER A 411 10.30 -28.18 2.71
N TYR A 412 9.46 -29.07 2.16
CA TYR A 412 8.01 -29.07 2.37
C TYR A 412 7.57 -30.20 3.28
N GLU A 413 6.86 -29.85 4.35
CA GLU A 413 6.39 -30.82 5.35
C GLU A 413 5.16 -31.63 4.89
N ARG A 414 4.47 -31.19 3.86
CA ARG A 414 3.27 -31.84 3.32
C ARG A 414 3.40 -32.07 1.83
N GLY A 415 2.85 -33.20 1.35
CA GLY A 415 2.70 -33.44 -0.07
C GLY A 415 1.67 -32.49 -0.66
N GLY A 416 1.87 -32.09 -1.93
CA GLY A 416 0.99 -31.13 -2.60
C GLY A 416 1.64 -30.52 -3.83
N THR A 417 0.94 -29.55 -4.38
CA THR A 417 1.43 -28.76 -5.51
C THR A 417 1.56 -27.32 -5.07
N TYR A 418 2.77 -26.79 -5.08
CA TYR A 418 3.09 -25.44 -4.58
C TYR A 418 3.48 -24.55 -5.74
N LYS A 419 2.84 -23.38 -5.85
CA LYS A 419 3.24 -22.33 -6.78
C LYS A 419 4.29 -21.47 -6.10
N VAL A 420 5.53 -21.64 -6.48
CA VAL A 420 6.63 -20.82 -6.00
C VAL A 420 6.72 -19.56 -6.86
N THR A 421 6.81 -18.40 -6.22
CA THR A 421 6.95 -17.11 -6.89
C THR A 421 8.21 -16.42 -6.42
N LEU A 422 9.05 -16.03 -7.38
CA LEU A 422 10.19 -15.16 -7.18
C LEU A 422 9.78 -13.73 -7.55
N THR A 423 10.05 -12.79 -6.66
CA THR A 423 10.02 -11.35 -6.93
C THR A 423 11.44 -10.83 -6.85
N VAL A 424 11.90 -10.16 -7.89
CA VAL A 424 13.20 -9.49 -7.92
C VAL A 424 12.98 -7.99 -7.99
N ASP A 425 13.69 -7.24 -7.13
CA ASP A 425 13.62 -5.79 -7.03
C ASP A 425 15.02 -5.21 -7.30
N ASP A 426 15.13 -4.28 -8.25
CA ASP A 426 16.39 -3.59 -8.57
C ASP A 426 16.69 -2.42 -7.63
N ASN A 427 15.77 -2.12 -6.70
CA ASN A 427 15.85 -1.03 -5.73
C ASN A 427 15.96 0.38 -6.35
N GLU A 428 15.63 0.54 -7.63
CA GLU A 428 15.68 1.82 -8.32
C GLU A 428 14.48 2.74 -8.00
N GLY A 429 13.47 2.24 -7.25
CA GLY A 429 12.31 3.01 -6.80
C GLY A 429 11.37 3.47 -7.92
N THR A 430 11.46 2.87 -9.11
CA THR A 430 10.61 3.17 -10.26
C THR A 430 9.42 2.21 -10.34
N ALA A 431 8.43 2.51 -11.15
CA ALA A 431 7.30 1.61 -11.40
C ALA A 431 7.74 0.25 -12.03
N CYS A 432 8.93 0.19 -12.65
CA CYS A 432 9.51 -1.01 -13.25
C CYS A 432 10.63 -1.64 -12.38
N SER A 433 10.69 -1.32 -11.10
CA SER A 433 11.74 -1.89 -10.24
C SER A 433 11.54 -3.37 -9.92
N LYS A 434 10.41 -3.97 -10.28
CA LYS A 434 10.12 -5.36 -9.91
C LYS A 434 9.86 -6.26 -11.11
N GLY A 435 10.57 -7.39 -11.13
CA GLY A 435 10.32 -8.53 -11.99
C GLY A 435 9.73 -9.71 -11.22
N PHE A 436 8.93 -10.54 -11.89
CA PHE A 436 8.26 -11.69 -11.27
C PHE A 436 8.40 -12.92 -12.14
N PHE A 437 8.65 -14.07 -11.49
CA PHE A 437 8.62 -15.35 -12.14
C PHE A 437 8.00 -16.40 -11.21
N SER A 438 7.16 -17.29 -11.75
CA SER A 438 6.51 -18.34 -10.96
C SER A 438 6.69 -19.70 -11.62
N LYS A 439 6.93 -20.71 -10.79
CA LYS A 439 7.02 -22.11 -11.20
C LYS A 439 6.29 -23.01 -10.20
N THR A 440 5.73 -24.09 -10.67
CA THR A 440 5.03 -25.06 -9.83
C THR A 440 5.97 -26.18 -9.45
N VAL A 441 6.04 -26.50 -8.15
CA VAL A 441 6.78 -27.63 -7.58
C VAL A 441 5.78 -28.64 -7.03
N ARG A 442 5.90 -29.90 -7.42
CA ARG A 442 5.09 -31.00 -6.91
C ARG A 442 5.86 -31.78 -5.85
N VAL A 443 5.33 -31.80 -4.64
CA VAL A 443 5.89 -32.56 -3.51
C VAL A 443 5.14 -33.88 -3.39
N ASN A 444 5.83 -34.97 -3.57
CA ASN A 444 5.28 -36.32 -3.48
C ASN A 444 5.43 -36.88 -2.05
N THR A 445 4.41 -37.57 -1.59
CA THR A 445 4.49 -38.38 -0.36
C THR A 445 4.61 -39.86 -0.74
N GLY A 446 5.51 -40.55 -0.08
CA GLY A 446 5.59 -42.00 -0.23
C GLY A 446 4.27 -42.67 0.16
N PRO A 447 3.96 -43.81 -0.43
CA PRO A 447 2.81 -44.62 -0.02
C PRO A 447 3.00 -45.08 1.44
N ILE A 448 1.90 -45.22 2.16
CA ILE A 448 1.88 -45.80 3.50
C ILE A 448 1.57 -47.29 3.32
N ALA A 449 2.49 -48.13 3.70
CA ALA A 449 2.26 -49.58 3.70
C ALA A 449 1.56 -50.00 4.99
N GLU A 450 0.41 -50.63 4.89
CA GLU A 450 -0.39 -51.17 5.99
C GLU A 450 -0.42 -52.72 5.84
N ALA A 451 0.29 -53.38 6.70
CA ALA A 451 0.36 -54.87 6.69
C ALA A 451 -0.69 -55.57 7.56
N GLY A 452 -1.50 -54.77 8.26
CA GLY A 452 -2.46 -55.30 9.26
C GLY A 452 -1.82 -55.61 10.62
N SER A 453 -2.61 -56.20 11.47
CA SER A 453 -2.14 -56.60 12.83
C SER A 453 -1.30 -57.84 12.79
N ASP A 454 -0.41 -58.00 13.78
CA ASP A 454 0.37 -59.23 13.97
C ASP A 454 -0.55 -60.44 14.09
N ILE A 455 -0.24 -61.50 13.34
CA ILE A 455 -0.98 -62.76 13.36
C ILE A 455 -0.17 -63.77 14.12
N ASN A 456 -0.72 -64.20 15.24
CA ASN A 456 -0.13 -65.29 16.05
C ASN A 456 -0.96 -66.55 15.83
N LEU A 457 -0.36 -67.59 15.27
CA LEU A 457 -1.00 -68.86 15.03
C LEU A 457 -0.36 -69.98 15.86
N CYS A 458 -1.15 -70.71 16.57
CA CYS A 458 -0.72 -72.01 17.15
C CYS A 458 -1.04 -73.09 16.13
N ILE A 459 -0.04 -73.74 15.59
CA ILE A 459 -0.17 -74.82 14.58
C ILE A 459 0.07 -76.17 15.19
N SER A 460 -0.69 -77.16 14.77
CA SER A 460 -0.46 -78.60 15.02
C SER A 460 0.46 -79.13 13.93
N PRO A 461 1.40 -80.07 14.22
CA PRO A 461 2.40 -80.53 13.25
C PRO A 461 1.83 -81.24 11.99
N SER A 462 0.56 -81.51 11.98
CA SER A 462 -0.12 -82.26 10.87
C SER A 462 -1.13 -81.45 10.04
N GLU A 463 -1.23 -80.14 10.27
CA GLU A 463 -2.24 -79.29 9.60
C GLU A 463 -1.57 -78.19 8.77
N GLU A 464 -2.11 -77.95 7.58
CA GLU A 464 -1.76 -76.79 6.75
C GLU A 464 -2.67 -75.61 7.12
N TYR A 465 -2.06 -74.45 7.38
CA TYR A 465 -2.79 -73.23 7.70
C TYR A 465 -2.59 -72.21 6.62
N LYS A 466 -3.67 -71.61 6.15
CA LYS A 466 -3.65 -70.57 5.15
C LYS A 466 -3.79 -69.21 5.85
N VAL A 467 -2.80 -68.37 5.72
CA VAL A 467 -2.82 -66.98 6.20
C VAL A 467 -3.02 -66.07 5.00
N THR A 468 -3.95 -65.14 5.08
CA THR A 468 -4.17 -64.15 4.06
C THR A 468 -3.64 -62.82 4.58
N PHE A 469 -2.72 -62.20 3.81
CA PHE A 469 -2.27 -60.85 4.02
C PHE A 469 -3.03 -59.93 3.10
N ASP A 470 -3.60 -58.87 3.66
CA ASP A 470 -4.41 -57.90 2.96
C ASP A 470 -3.75 -56.51 3.04
N GLY A 471 -3.19 -56.07 1.92
CA GLY A 471 -2.59 -54.74 1.76
C GLY A 471 -3.53 -53.70 1.14
N SER A 472 -4.85 -53.97 1.07
CA SER A 472 -5.82 -53.08 0.41
C SER A 472 -6.01 -51.75 1.11
N LYS A 473 -5.49 -51.59 2.35
CA LYS A 473 -5.51 -50.34 3.11
C LYS A 473 -4.24 -49.50 2.96
N SER A 474 -3.27 -50.03 2.20
CA SER A 474 -2.01 -49.32 1.91
C SER A 474 -2.22 -48.21 0.85
#